data_2d10b668618a7ca906d234b1341dac51
#
_entry.id   2d10b668618a7ca906d234b1341dac51
#
_cell.length_a   1.000
_cell.length_b   1.000
_cell.length_c   1.000
_cell.angle_alpha   90.00
_cell.angle_beta   90.00
_cell.angle_gamma   90.00
#
_symmetry.space_group_name_H-M   'P 1'
#
loop_
_entity.id
_entity.type
_entity.pdbx_description
1 polymer ?
#
loop_
_entity_poly.entity_id
_entity_poly.type
_entity_poly.pdbx_seq_one_letter_code
_entity_poly.pdbx_strand_id
1 'polypeptide(L)'
;TPEAKAREEIDEKLVQSGWVIQDVKEVNLMASLGVAVREFPTSSGPVDYALFVDSVPVGVIEAKREDAGEILTSVETQSARYANSTFKWVSTHYRIRFAYEATNKLIRFTDYNDVKYRSRKVFSFHRPETLHLLLMQLDTVRNNLKKLPALNTEGFRKCQVTAINNLDKSFAENR
;
A
#
# COMPACT_ATOMS: atom_id res chain seq x y z
N THR A 1 10.18 2.55 -25.82
CA THR A 1 11.05 3.18 -24.79
C THR A 1 11.13 2.25 -23.58
N PRO A 2 12.20 2.31 -22.75
CA PRO A 2 12.32 1.50 -21.53
C PRO A 2 11.13 1.69 -20.57
N GLU A 3 10.56 2.89 -20.51
CA GLU A 3 9.37 3.21 -19.70
C GLU A 3 8.11 2.49 -20.19
N ALA A 4 7.89 2.43 -21.50
CA ALA A 4 6.75 1.71 -22.05
C ALA A 4 6.80 0.22 -21.70
N LYS A 5 8.00 -0.39 -21.79
CA LYS A 5 8.18 -1.80 -21.44
C LYS A 5 7.95 -2.05 -19.94
N ALA A 6 8.43 -1.14 -19.07
CA ALA A 6 8.19 -1.26 -17.64
C ALA A 6 6.70 -1.17 -17.29
N ARG A 7 5.94 -0.33 -18.00
CA ARG A 7 4.49 -0.23 -17.84
C ARG A 7 3.76 -1.48 -18.31
N GLU A 8 4.16 -2.07 -19.45
CA GLU A 8 3.57 -3.33 -19.93
C GLU A 8 3.75 -4.47 -18.89
N GLU A 9 4.94 -4.58 -18.31
CA GLU A 9 5.20 -5.59 -17.28
C GLU A 9 4.43 -5.32 -15.97
N ILE A 10 4.20 -4.05 -15.61
CA ILE A 10 3.34 -3.68 -14.47
C ILE A 10 1.89 -4.04 -14.76
N ASP A 11 1.41 -3.76 -15.97
CA ASP A 11 0.07 -4.12 -16.42
C ASP A 11 -0.17 -5.63 -16.31
N GLU A 12 0.75 -6.44 -16.83
CA GLU A 12 0.65 -7.90 -16.74
C GLU A 12 0.56 -8.38 -15.28
N LYS A 13 1.39 -7.85 -14.40
CA LYS A 13 1.38 -8.19 -12.97
C LYS A 13 0.09 -7.77 -12.27
N LEU A 14 -0.48 -6.62 -12.64
CA LEU A 14 -1.76 -6.16 -12.12
C LEU A 14 -2.88 -7.09 -12.57
N VAL A 15 -2.95 -7.44 -13.85
CA VAL A 15 -3.94 -8.38 -14.38
C VAL A 15 -3.83 -9.74 -13.71
N GLN A 16 -2.61 -10.27 -13.54
CA GLN A 16 -2.36 -11.52 -12.81
C GLN A 16 -2.81 -11.46 -11.35
N SER A 17 -2.80 -10.27 -10.76
CA SER A 17 -3.28 -10.03 -9.40
C SER A 17 -4.80 -9.74 -9.33
N GLY A 18 -5.52 -9.82 -10.46
CA GLY A 18 -6.99 -9.68 -10.50
C GLY A 18 -7.49 -8.25 -10.69
N TRP A 19 -6.64 -7.32 -11.06
CA TRP A 19 -7.04 -5.94 -11.37
C TRP A 19 -7.52 -5.82 -12.81
N VAL A 20 -8.58 -5.04 -13.01
CA VAL A 20 -9.01 -4.57 -14.33
C VAL A 20 -8.34 -3.23 -14.61
N ILE A 21 -7.57 -3.17 -15.69
CA ILE A 21 -6.85 -1.95 -16.07
C ILE A 21 -7.69 -1.13 -17.03
N GLN A 22 -7.74 0.18 -16.80
CA GLN A 22 -8.47 1.11 -17.62
C GLN A 22 -7.67 2.39 -17.84
N ASP A 23 -7.98 3.07 -18.95
CA ASP A 23 -7.47 4.41 -19.22
C ASP A 23 -8.43 5.47 -18.66
N VAL A 24 -7.87 6.59 -18.21
CA VAL A 24 -8.66 7.68 -17.59
C VAL A 24 -9.83 8.19 -18.44
N LYS A 25 -9.76 8.02 -19.77
CA LYS A 25 -10.80 8.46 -20.70
C LYS A 25 -12.04 7.58 -20.72
N GLU A 26 -11.90 6.32 -20.30
CA GLU A 26 -12.94 5.28 -20.40
C GLU A 26 -13.17 4.60 -19.03
N VAL A 27 -13.11 5.37 -17.95
CA VAL A 27 -13.21 4.84 -16.60
C VAL A 27 -14.61 4.33 -16.31
N ASN A 28 -14.69 3.03 -15.97
CA ASN A 28 -15.84 2.38 -15.38
C ASN A 28 -15.44 1.67 -14.08
N LEU A 29 -15.59 2.34 -12.96
CA LEU A 29 -15.22 1.80 -11.65
C LEU A 29 -16.11 0.64 -11.19
N MET A 30 -17.27 0.43 -11.84
CA MET A 30 -18.19 -0.68 -11.58
C MET A 30 -17.83 -1.94 -12.36
N ALA A 31 -16.81 -1.91 -13.21
CA ALA A 31 -16.44 -3.04 -14.06
C ALA A 31 -15.92 -4.25 -13.26
N SER A 32 -15.35 -4.04 -12.09
CA SER A 32 -14.81 -5.08 -11.21
C SER A 32 -14.69 -4.54 -9.79
N LEU A 33 -14.50 -5.44 -8.81
CA LEU A 33 -14.13 -5.06 -7.44
C LEU A 33 -12.86 -4.20 -7.41
N GLY A 34 -11.87 -4.52 -8.24
CA GLY A 34 -10.60 -3.81 -8.34
C GLY A 34 -10.36 -3.25 -9.73
N VAL A 35 -10.25 -1.92 -9.83
CA VAL A 35 -9.94 -1.20 -11.06
C VAL A 35 -8.68 -0.40 -10.86
N ALA A 36 -7.72 -0.56 -11.77
CA ALA A 36 -6.48 0.22 -11.82
C ALA A 36 -6.57 1.18 -13.02
N VAL A 37 -6.57 2.48 -12.77
CA VAL A 37 -6.70 3.51 -13.81
C VAL A 37 -5.36 4.16 -14.08
N ARG A 38 -4.89 4.08 -15.34
CA ARG A 38 -3.62 4.66 -15.78
C ARG A 38 -3.70 6.19 -15.82
N GLU A 39 -2.56 6.82 -15.50
CA GLU A 39 -2.33 8.26 -15.64
C GLU A 39 -3.44 9.10 -14.98
N PHE A 40 -3.87 8.68 -13.80
CA PHE A 40 -5.00 9.31 -13.12
C PHE A 40 -4.61 10.68 -12.56
N PRO A 41 -5.37 11.76 -12.85
CA PRO A 41 -5.05 13.11 -12.39
C PRO A 41 -5.32 13.27 -10.89
N THR A 42 -4.31 13.78 -10.17
CA THR A 42 -4.43 14.16 -8.76
C THR A 42 -4.13 15.64 -8.56
N SER A 43 -4.35 16.15 -7.36
CA SER A 43 -4.02 17.54 -7.02
C SER A 43 -2.52 17.83 -7.10
N SER A 44 -1.67 16.82 -6.93
CA SER A 44 -0.20 16.94 -6.98
C SER A 44 0.42 16.50 -8.32
N GLY A 45 -0.40 16.23 -9.33
CA GLY A 45 0.00 15.73 -10.64
C GLY A 45 -0.58 14.35 -10.95
N PRO A 46 -0.43 13.84 -12.17
CA PRO A 46 -0.90 12.50 -12.51
C PRO A 46 -0.06 11.44 -11.77
N VAL A 47 -0.72 10.37 -11.34
CA VAL A 47 -0.08 9.15 -10.86
C VAL A 47 -0.06 8.11 -11.98
N ASP A 48 0.93 7.23 -12.01
CA ASP A 48 1.00 6.22 -13.07
C ASP A 48 -0.22 5.30 -13.04
N TYR A 49 -0.65 4.87 -11.84
CA TYR A 49 -1.93 4.17 -11.65
C TYR A 49 -2.63 4.63 -10.36
N ALA A 50 -3.93 4.85 -10.44
CA ALA A 50 -4.80 4.95 -9.27
C ALA A 50 -5.55 3.63 -9.07
N LEU A 51 -5.56 3.11 -7.86
CA LEU A 51 -6.21 1.87 -7.49
C LEU A 51 -7.57 2.16 -6.82
N PHE A 52 -8.61 1.57 -7.37
CA PHE A 52 -9.97 1.64 -6.84
C PHE A 52 -10.41 0.25 -6.40
N VAL A 53 -10.98 0.15 -5.22
CA VAL A 53 -11.63 -1.07 -4.70
C VAL A 53 -13.05 -0.70 -4.34
N ASP A 54 -14.02 -1.45 -4.88
CA ASP A 54 -15.45 -1.15 -4.72
C ASP A 54 -15.78 0.32 -5.06
N SER A 55 -15.23 0.80 -6.18
CA SER A 55 -15.35 2.18 -6.66
C SER A 55 -14.74 3.26 -5.75
N VAL A 56 -14.06 2.90 -4.67
CA VAL A 56 -13.40 3.82 -3.73
C VAL A 56 -11.90 3.88 -4.03
N PRO A 57 -11.30 5.08 -4.13
CA PRO A 57 -9.86 5.23 -4.32
C PRO A 57 -9.13 4.79 -3.05
N VAL A 58 -8.23 3.82 -3.17
CA VAL A 58 -7.56 3.19 -2.02
C VAL A 58 -6.05 3.28 -2.08
N GLY A 59 -5.49 3.41 -3.27
CA GLY A 59 -4.05 3.37 -3.43
C GLY A 59 -3.56 3.98 -4.74
N VAL A 60 -2.24 4.07 -4.84
CA VAL A 60 -1.53 4.55 -6.02
C VAL A 60 -0.34 3.64 -6.33
N ILE A 61 0.05 3.60 -7.60
CA ILE A 61 1.30 2.95 -8.04
C ILE A 61 2.13 3.97 -8.80
N GLU A 62 3.41 4.04 -8.47
CA GLU A 62 4.45 4.76 -9.19
C GLU A 62 5.37 3.77 -9.89
N ALA A 63 5.48 3.89 -11.18
CA ALA A 63 6.42 3.14 -11.99
C ALA A 63 7.81 3.79 -11.87
N LYS A 64 8.82 3.02 -11.50
CA LYS A 64 10.21 3.48 -11.40
C LYS A 64 11.06 2.78 -12.47
N ARG A 65 12.06 3.51 -12.96
CA ARG A 65 13.08 2.92 -13.84
C ARG A 65 13.97 1.95 -13.07
N GLU A 66 14.48 0.94 -13.75
CA GLU A 66 15.40 -0.05 -13.18
C GLU A 66 16.70 0.59 -12.67
N ASP A 67 17.19 1.63 -13.36
CA ASP A 67 18.41 2.37 -13.03
C ASP A 67 18.29 3.20 -11.74
N ALA A 68 17.08 3.42 -11.22
CA ALA A 68 16.86 4.00 -9.91
C ALA A 68 17.23 3.01 -8.78
N GLY A 69 18.23 2.13 -9.06
CA GLY A 69 18.73 1.10 -8.19
C GLY A 69 18.83 1.55 -6.74
N GLU A 70 18.50 0.65 -5.82
CA GLU A 70 18.74 0.66 -4.37
C GLU A 70 18.59 2.00 -3.59
N ILE A 71 18.55 3.17 -4.27
CA ILE A 71 18.39 4.50 -3.68
C ILE A 71 16.89 4.84 -3.55
N LEU A 72 16.15 3.99 -2.85
CA LEU A 72 14.77 4.27 -2.45
C LEU A 72 14.74 5.01 -1.10
N THR A 73 15.66 5.95 -0.90
CA THR A 73 15.71 6.80 0.29
C THR A 73 14.82 8.05 0.19
N SER A 74 14.21 8.31 -0.97
CA SER A 74 13.29 9.45 -1.14
C SER A 74 11.81 9.08 -0.93
N VAL A 75 11.52 7.86 -0.49
CA VAL A 75 10.16 7.31 -0.36
C VAL A 75 9.31 8.08 0.64
N GLU A 76 9.90 8.58 1.72
CA GLU A 76 9.16 9.31 2.75
C GLU A 76 8.57 10.63 2.23
N THR A 77 9.25 11.29 1.30
CA THR A 77 8.83 12.61 0.78
C THR A 77 7.78 12.50 -0.34
N GLN A 78 7.89 11.52 -1.23
CA GLN A 78 6.90 11.30 -2.29
C GLN A 78 5.61 10.69 -1.75
N SER A 79 5.74 9.75 -0.85
CA SER A 79 4.62 9.08 -0.18
C SER A 79 3.75 10.04 0.63
N ALA A 80 4.35 11.00 1.33
CA ALA A 80 3.61 12.04 2.04
C ALA A 80 2.80 12.95 1.08
N ARG A 81 3.27 13.15 -0.17
CA ARG A 81 2.53 13.90 -1.19
C ARG A 81 1.25 13.18 -1.60
N TYR A 82 1.28 11.85 -1.73
CA TYR A 82 0.10 11.06 -2.14
C TYR A 82 -0.90 10.82 -1.01
N ALA A 83 -0.44 10.64 0.21
CA ALA A 83 -1.33 10.50 1.38
C ALA A 83 -2.22 11.75 1.58
N ASN A 84 -1.74 12.93 1.13
CA ASN A 84 -2.47 14.20 1.19
C ASN A 84 -3.05 14.63 -0.18
N SER A 85 -2.89 13.82 -1.23
CA SER A 85 -3.43 14.14 -2.56
C SER A 85 -4.91 13.86 -2.63
N THR A 86 -5.66 14.80 -3.18
CA THR A 86 -7.08 14.60 -3.52
C THR A 86 -7.19 14.20 -4.98
N PHE A 87 -8.01 13.20 -5.29
CA PHE A 87 -8.35 12.87 -6.67
C PHE A 87 -9.30 13.94 -7.22
N LYS A 88 -8.97 14.52 -8.37
CA LYS A 88 -9.69 15.68 -8.92
C LYS A 88 -11.18 15.46 -9.17
N TRP A 89 -11.64 14.22 -9.29
CA TRP A 89 -13.02 13.89 -9.67
C TRP A 89 -13.77 13.06 -8.63
N VAL A 90 -13.18 12.86 -7.47
CA VAL A 90 -13.82 12.17 -6.35
C VAL A 90 -14.18 13.23 -5.31
N SER A 91 -15.48 13.46 -5.13
CA SER A 91 -16.03 14.55 -4.31
C SER A 91 -15.79 14.42 -2.79
N THR A 92 -15.05 13.43 -2.35
CA THR A 92 -14.77 13.15 -0.96
C THR A 92 -13.28 13.10 -0.68
N HIS A 93 -12.87 13.64 0.46
CA HIS A 93 -11.49 13.64 0.92
C HIS A 93 -11.09 12.23 1.41
N TYR A 94 -10.99 11.27 0.47
CA TYR A 94 -10.46 9.95 0.79
C TYR A 94 -8.95 10.05 0.96
N ARG A 95 -8.47 9.66 2.12
CA ARG A 95 -7.05 9.49 2.35
C ARG A 95 -6.59 8.21 1.65
N ILE A 96 -5.65 8.33 0.73
CA ILE A 96 -5.02 7.18 0.08
C ILE A 96 -4.24 6.40 1.14
N ARG A 97 -4.63 5.14 1.34
CA ARG A 97 -4.02 4.27 2.35
C ARG A 97 -2.82 3.51 1.83
N PHE A 98 -2.86 3.09 0.56
CA PHE A 98 -1.86 2.18 0.00
C PHE A 98 -1.01 2.87 -1.07
N ALA A 99 0.30 2.63 -1.04
CA ALA A 99 1.19 3.04 -2.11
C ALA A 99 2.08 1.89 -2.55
N TYR A 100 2.28 1.81 -3.84
CA TYR A 100 3.24 0.92 -4.46
C TYR A 100 4.27 1.71 -5.25
N GLU A 101 5.50 1.24 -5.21
CA GLU A 101 6.56 1.60 -6.12
C GLU A 101 6.97 0.33 -6.87
N ALA A 102 6.88 0.37 -8.17
CA ALA A 102 7.13 -0.80 -8.99
C ALA A 102 8.17 -0.52 -10.07
N THR A 103 9.13 -1.44 -10.19
CA THR A 103 9.96 -1.61 -11.36
C THR A 103 9.55 -2.90 -12.07
N ASN A 104 10.16 -3.21 -13.21
CA ASN A 104 9.98 -4.51 -13.86
C ASN A 104 10.31 -5.71 -12.95
N LYS A 105 11.27 -5.57 -12.00
CA LYS A 105 11.77 -6.66 -11.15
C LYS A 105 11.31 -6.59 -9.70
N LEU A 106 10.93 -5.43 -9.22
CA LEU A 106 10.71 -5.18 -7.79
C LEU A 106 9.40 -4.44 -7.57
N ILE A 107 8.62 -4.92 -6.62
CA ILE A 107 7.44 -4.22 -6.12
C ILE A 107 7.66 -3.92 -4.64
N ARG A 108 7.44 -2.68 -4.25
CA ARG A 108 7.42 -2.25 -2.86
C ARG A 108 6.04 -1.74 -2.50
N PHE A 109 5.65 -1.99 -1.27
CA PHE A 109 4.32 -1.66 -0.74
C PHE A 109 4.44 -0.90 0.57
N THR A 110 3.60 0.12 0.72
CA THR A 110 3.46 0.90 1.95
C THR A 110 1.99 0.97 2.34
N ASP A 111 1.67 0.64 3.59
CA ASP A 111 0.36 0.90 4.21
C ASP A 111 0.51 2.09 5.17
N TYR A 112 -0.09 3.24 4.84
CA TYR A 112 -0.02 4.47 5.66
C TYR A 112 -0.82 4.40 6.94
N ASN A 113 -1.63 3.37 7.12
CA ASN A 113 -2.33 3.13 8.38
C ASN A 113 -1.45 2.41 9.42
N ASP A 114 -0.27 1.94 9.02
CA ASP A 114 0.67 1.31 9.96
C ASP A 114 1.31 2.36 10.88
N VAL A 115 1.60 2.01 12.14
CA VAL A 115 2.12 2.91 13.20
C VAL A 115 3.40 3.61 12.79
N LYS A 116 4.31 2.87 12.18
CA LYS A 116 5.54 3.36 11.55
C LYS A 116 5.56 2.82 10.14
N TYR A 117 4.77 3.43 9.27
CA TYR A 117 4.71 2.97 7.89
C TYR A 117 6.09 3.00 7.23
N ARG A 118 6.42 1.90 6.57
CA ARG A 118 7.66 1.74 5.80
C ARG A 118 7.38 0.97 4.54
N SER A 119 8.08 1.33 3.49
CA SER A 119 8.08 0.58 2.24
C SER A 119 8.71 -0.80 2.44
N ARG A 120 8.04 -1.85 2.01
CA ARG A 120 8.51 -3.25 2.08
C ARG A 120 8.43 -3.92 0.72
N LYS A 121 9.36 -4.82 0.43
CA LYS A 121 9.30 -5.66 -0.77
C LYS A 121 8.12 -6.62 -0.67
N VAL A 122 7.40 -6.77 -1.77
CA VAL A 122 6.34 -7.77 -1.96
C VAL A 122 6.57 -8.51 -3.26
N PHE A 123 6.09 -9.75 -3.37
CA PHE A 123 6.29 -10.59 -4.56
C PHE A 123 5.37 -10.21 -5.72
N SER A 124 4.16 -9.74 -5.40
CA SER A 124 3.13 -9.34 -6.36
C SER A 124 2.33 -8.17 -5.80
N PHE A 125 1.55 -7.53 -6.65
CA PHE A 125 0.50 -6.63 -6.16
C PHE A 125 -0.52 -7.43 -5.33
N HIS A 126 -1.06 -6.82 -4.28
CA HIS A 126 -2.15 -7.43 -3.53
C HIS A 126 -3.38 -7.51 -4.43
N ARG A 127 -4.15 -8.56 -4.27
CA ARG A 127 -5.45 -8.68 -4.93
C ARG A 127 -6.43 -7.62 -4.42
N PRO A 128 -7.39 -7.18 -5.24
CA PRO A 128 -8.43 -6.25 -4.80
C PRO A 128 -9.14 -6.70 -3.53
N GLU A 129 -9.45 -8.00 -3.41
CA GLU A 129 -10.10 -8.59 -2.24
C GLU A 129 -9.25 -8.45 -0.99
N THR A 130 -7.93 -8.60 -1.13
CA THR A 130 -6.99 -8.45 0.00
C THR A 130 -6.97 -7.01 0.49
N LEU A 131 -6.91 -6.03 -0.43
CA LEU A 131 -6.97 -4.62 -0.05
C LEU A 131 -8.33 -4.26 0.54
N HIS A 132 -9.42 -4.82 0.00
CA HIS A 132 -10.76 -4.65 0.56
C HIS A 132 -10.84 -5.13 2.02
N LEU A 133 -10.33 -6.32 2.31
CA LEU A 133 -10.25 -6.85 3.68
C LEU A 133 -9.40 -5.96 4.60
N LEU A 134 -8.27 -5.44 4.11
CA LEU A 134 -7.43 -4.51 4.88
C LEU A 134 -8.16 -3.20 5.18
N LEU A 135 -9.01 -2.71 4.26
CA LEU A 135 -9.83 -1.51 4.48
C LEU A 135 -10.91 -1.72 5.54
N MET A 136 -11.49 -2.92 5.60
CA MET A 136 -12.48 -3.29 6.62
C MET A 136 -11.87 -3.42 8.02
N GLN A 137 -10.57 -3.62 8.13
CA GLN A 137 -9.89 -3.65 9.42
C GLN A 137 -9.71 -2.23 9.94
N LEU A 138 -10.31 -1.94 11.09
CA LEU A 138 -10.22 -0.63 11.76
C LEU A 138 -8.78 -0.28 12.15
N ASP A 139 -7.98 -1.30 12.42
CA ASP A 139 -6.60 -1.15 12.84
C ASP A 139 -5.66 -2.15 12.15
N THR A 140 -4.39 -1.75 12.02
CA THR A 140 -3.33 -2.66 11.60
C THR A 140 -2.98 -3.67 12.72
N VAL A 141 -2.36 -4.78 12.34
CA VAL A 141 -1.90 -5.80 13.32
C VAL A 141 -1.04 -5.16 14.42
N ARG A 142 -0.20 -4.19 14.08
CA ARG A 142 0.66 -3.49 15.05
C ARG A 142 -0.10 -2.59 16.01
N ASN A 143 -1.11 -1.89 15.51
CA ASN A 143 -1.99 -1.11 16.37
C ASN A 143 -2.73 -2.02 17.34
N ASN A 144 -3.14 -3.21 16.90
CA ASN A 144 -3.79 -4.20 17.75
C ASN A 144 -2.82 -4.79 18.77
N LEU A 145 -1.56 -5.05 18.40
CA LEU A 145 -0.52 -5.50 19.34
C LEU A 145 -0.29 -4.50 20.50
N LYS A 146 -0.42 -3.20 20.25
CA LYS A 146 -0.34 -2.18 21.31
C LYS A 146 -1.51 -2.21 22.30
N LYS A 147 -2.62 -2.83 21.91
CA LYS A 147 -3.84 -2.93 22.72
C LYS A 147 -3.96 -4.29 23.42
N LEU A 148 -2.94 -5.14 23.36
CA LEU A 148 -2.95 -6.41 24.07
C LEU A 148 -3.13 -6.17 25.58
N PRO A 149 -3.94 -7.01 26.25
CA PRO A 149 -4.04 -6.97 27.70
C PRO A 149 -2.71 -7.27 28.34
N ALA A 150 -2.52 -6.80 29.58
CA ALA A 150 -1.31 -7.13 30.36
C ALA A 150 -1.15 -8.65 30.49
N LEU A 151 0.08 -9.13 30.35
CA LEU A 151 0.41 -10.54 30.50
C LEU A 151 0.00 -11.04 31.88
N ASN A 152 -0.80 -12.12 31.95
CA ASN A 152 -0.96 -12.84 33.20
C ASN A 152 0.38 -13.52 33.54
N THR A 153 0.98 -13.12 34.67
CA THR A 153 2.32 -13.55 35.05
C THR A 153 2.33 -14.80 35.95
N GLU A 154 1.15 -15.33 36.30
CA GLU A 154 1.03 -16.54 37.13
C GLU A 154 1.73 -17.74 36.50
N GLY A 155 2.60 -18.40 37.23
CA GLY A 155 3.39 -19.53 36.77
C GLY A 155 4.62 -19.20 35.91
N PHE A 156 4.84 -17.93 35.55
CA PHE A 156 6.01 -17.51 34.79
C PHE A 156 7.19 -17.08 35.69
N ARG A 157 8.41 -17.41 35.27
CA ARG A 157 9.62 -16.84 35.86
C ARG A 157 9.78 -15.38 35.40
N LYS A 158 10.41 -14.57 36.23
CA LYS A 158 10.66 -13.15 35.94
C LYS A 158 11.34 -12.93 34.58
N CYS A 159 12.31 -13.75 34.22
CA CYS A 159 12.99 -13.66 32.91
C CYS A 159 12.05 -13.95 31.73
N GLN A 160 11.10 -14.88 31.89
CA GLN A 160 10.09 -15.18 30.86
C GLN A 160 9.13 -14.01 30.68
N VAL A 161 8.64 -13.43 31.77
CA VAL A 161 7.79 -12.23 31.74
C VAL A 161 8.49 -11.09 31.00
N THR A 162 9.76 -10.84 31.34
CA THR A 162 10.58 -9.81 30.70
C THR A 162 10.76 -10.10 29.20
N ALA A 163 11.04 -11.35 28.82
CA ALA A 163 11.22 -11.73 27.42
C ALA A 163 9.93 -11.56 26.60
N ILE A 164 8.78 -12.00 27.12
CA ILE A 164 7.47 -11.86 26.44
C ILE A 164 7.13 -10.39 26.27
N ASN A 165 7.18 -9.58 27.32
CA ASN A 165 6.87 -8.15 27.22
C ASN A 165 7.80 -7.40 26.26
N ASN A 166 9.09 -7.74 26.22
CA ASN A 166 10.02 -7.16 25.26
C ASN A 166 9.70 -7.59 23.83
N LEU A 167 9.28 -8.83 23.62
CA LEU A 167 8.89 -9.35 22.31
C LEU A 167 7.63 -8.65 21.81
N ASP A 168 6.59 -8.55 22.63
CA ASP A 168 5.34 -7.86 22.28
C ASP A 168 5.60 -6.40 21.93
N LYS A 169 6.41 -5.72 22.74
CA LYS A 169 6.83 -4.34 22.46
C LYS A 169 7.61 -4.25 21.14
N SER A 170 8.53 -5.19 20.89
CA SER A 170 9.31 -5.22 19.66
C SER A 170 8.41 -5.42 18.43
N PHE A 171 7.44 -6.32 18.48
CA PHE A 171 6.48 -6.54 17.39
C PHE A 171 5.57 -5.33 17.14
N ALA A 172 5.21 -4.60 18.19
CA ALA A 172 4.40 -3.41 18.08
C ALA A 172 5.18 -2.20 17.52
N GLU A 173 6.47 -2.08 17.80
CA GLU A 173 7.27 -0.89 17.51
C GLU A 173 8.31 -1.08 16.39
N ASN A 174 8.80 -2.29 16.19
CA ASN A 174 9.89 -2.59 15.26
C ASN A 174 9.43 -3.48 14.10
N ARG A 175 10.24 -3.47 13.04
CA ARG A 175 10.12 -4.39 11.90
C ARG A 175 11.38 -5.20 11.78
#